data_d1a18410648732cc63e84a68101b00c4
#
_entry.id   d1a18410648732cc63e84a68101b00c4
#
_cell.length_a   1.000
_cell.length_b   1.000
_cell.length_c   1.000
_cell.angle_alpha   90.00
_cell.angle_beta   90.00
_cell.angle_gamma   90.00
#
_symmetry.space_group_name_H-M   'P 1'
#
loop_
_entity.id
_entity.type
_entity.pdbx_description
1 polymer ?
#
loop_
_entity_poly.entity_id
_entity_poly.type
_entity_poly.pdbx_seq_one_letter_code
_entity_poly.pdbx_strand_id
1 'polypeptide(L)'
;MTIEKTLEKINILLEKAKFETFFLGNFATKKNKFCFDLLVKKDDTIFSVKIFNNIDNLNPDIIHDIKSLSLILKSKPILIGIKNRYQKLENNTIYIREDLPFITLNTFENLINKKYPYILARRGRGVVFLNGSLMKILREKHSLTRKELSEQLGVTIRTVSAYENESMRPSEKIAEKLLEILEDSDVFKKINVIQWPIKEHFEKNVNFEEKELSDFEAHVQNIINDIGISSYWYKKGSMPFKLSIYSNFSSLNLKDFYPLFSGISEKQNKFNEYSFKCLRMFTKLFQKRSLLIVNNNIQVPEIFRREKIPIVKIKNLERVDDEEEFIELIQES
;
A
#
# COMPACT_ATOMS: atom_id res chain seq x y z
N MET A 1 9.53 11.13 -18.22
CA MET A 1 10.27 11.05 -16.94
C MET A 1 10.48 9.58 -16.63
N THR A 2 11.69 9.14 -16.30
CA THR A 2 11.97 7.75 -15.94
C THR A 2 11.51 7.47 -14.50
N ILE A 3 11.29 6.20 -14.16
CA ILE A 3 10.92 5.78 -12.79
C ILE A 3 11.97 6.25 -11.78
N GLU A 4 13.26 6.11 -12.10
CA GLU A 4 14.38 6.52 -11.25
C GLU A 4 14.33 8.03 -10.90
N LYS A 5 14.20 8.88 -11.92
CA LYS A 5 14.05 10.33 -11.70
C LYS A 5 12.79 10.69 -10.91
N THR A 6 11.74 9.88 -11.03
CA THR A 6 10.51 10.08 -10.25
C THR A 6 10.75 9.72 -8.77
N LEU A 7 11.46 8.61 -8.52
CA LEU A 7 11.82 8.17 -7.17
C LEU A 7 12.72 9.18 -6.45
N GLU A 8 13.74 9.70 -7.14
CA GLU A 8 14.61 10.75 -6.59
C GLU A 8 13.82 11.98 -6.15
N LYS A 9 12.88 12.44 -6.98
CA LYS A 9 12.01 13.57 -6.64
C LYS A 9 11.12 13.29 -5.44
N ILE A 10 10.54 12.10 -5.37
CA ILE A 10 9.71 11.67 -4.24
C ILE A 10 10.55 11.65 -2.95
N ASN A 11 11.76 11.09 -3.00
CA ASN A 11 12.63 11.04 -1.83
C ASN A 11 12.97 12.43 -1.30
N ILE A 12 13.38 13.36 -2.19
CA ILE A 12 13.66 14.74 -1.82
C ILE A 12 12.44 15.43 -1.20
N LEU A 13 11.25 15.19 -1.74
CA LEU A 13 10.00 15.76 -1.25
C LEU A 13 9.67 15.24 0.15
N LEU A 14 9.84 13.95 0.36
CA LEU A 14 9.58 13.29 1.65
C LEU A 14 10.60 13.72 2.72
N GLU A 15 11.87 13.82 2.38
CA GLU A 15 12.93 14.32 3.27
C GLU A 15 12.65 15.77 3.71
N LYS A 16 12.27 16.65 2.79
CA LYS A 16 11.85 18.03 3.11
C LYS A 16 10.65 18.06 4.06
N ALA A 17 9.73 17.13 3.93
CA ALA A 17 8.56 16.98 4.79
C ALA A 17 8.86 16.23 6.10
N LYS A 18 10.15 15.91 6.37
CA LYS A 18 10.63 15.19 7.57
C LYS A 18 10.03 13.79 7.73
N PHE A 19 9.88 13.06 6.64
CA PHE A 19 9.57 11.64 6.66
C PHE A 19 10.85 10.81 6.68
N GLU A 20 10.84 9.72 7.44
CA GLU A 20 11.85 8.68 7.35
C GLU A 20 11.53 7.81 6.13
N THR A 21 12.52 7.60 5.26
CA THR A 21 12.34 6.83 4.03
C THR A 21 13.22 5.59 4.02
N PHE A 22 12.66 4.46 3.60
CA PHE A 22 13.37 3.24 3.30
C PHE A 22 13.29 2.98 1.79
N PHE A 23 14.40 3.20 1.11
CA PHE A 23 14.49 3.11 -0.33
C PHE A 23 15.02 1.75 -0.79
N LEU A 24 14.19 0.98 -1.48
CA LEU A 24 14.58 -0.32 -2.02
C LEU A 24 15.39 -0.24 -3.33
N GLY A 25 15.40 0.89 -4.00
CA GLY A 25 16.14 1.06 -5.25
C GLY A 25 17.63 0.73 -5.14
N ASN A 26 18.23 0.96 -3.98
CA ASN A 26 19.62 0.59 -3.69
C ASN A 26 19.84 -0.93 -3.62
N PHE A 27 18.79 -1.71 -3.51
CA PHE A 27 18.82 -3.17 -3.39
C PHE A 27 18.18 -3.88 -4.61
N ALA A 28 17.61 -3.10 -5.55
CA ALA A 28 16.98 -3.65 -6.73
C ALA A 28 18.02 -4.20 -7.70
N THR A 29 17.97 -5.48 -7.96
CA THR A 29 18.63 -6.08 -9.13
C THR A 29 17.70 -6.03 -10.32
N LYS A 30 18.21 -6.14 -11.56
CA LYS A 30 17.37 -6.19 -12.78
C LYS A 30 16.28 -7.29 -12.74
N LYS A 31 16.41 -8.25 -11.81
CA LYS A 31 15.49 -9.40 -11.64
C LYS A 31 14.41 -9.19 -10.58
N ASN A 32 14.58 -8.23 -9.66
CA ASN A 32 13.65 -8.03 -8.54
C ASN A 32 12.69 -6.88 -8.83
N LYS A 33 11.42 -7.20 -8.95
CA LYS A 33 10.33 -6.23 -9.06
C LYS A 33 9.59 -6.18 -7.72
N PHE A 34 10.14 -5.45 -6.78
CA PHE A 34 9.52 -5.31 -5.47
C PHE A 34 8.09 -4.71 -5.56
N CYS A 35 7.22 -5.13 -4.67
CA CYS A 35 5.84 -4.63 -4.58
C CYS A 35 5.76 -3.17 -4.08
N PHE A 36 6.85 -2.62 -3.58
CA PHE A 36 7.00 -1.20 -3.29
C PHE A 36 8.41 -0.72 -3.70
N ASP A 37 8.55 0.59 -3.92
CA ASP A 37 9.82 1.23 -4.23
C ASP A 37 10.38 1.99 -3.02
N LEU A 38 9.48 2.53 -2.20
CA LEU A 38 9.76 3.24 -0.95
C LEU A 38 8.78 2.80 0.14
N LEU A 39 9.30 2.67 1.35
CA LEU A 39 8.50 2.67 2.58
C LEU A 39 8.78 3.95 3.33
N VAL A 40 7.73 4.53 3.88
CA VAL A 40 7.77 5.86 4.46
C VAL A 40 7.07 5.85 5.80
N LYS A 41 7.72 6.48 6.79
CA LYS A 41 7.19 6.62 8.14
C LYS A 41 7.37 8.06 8.63
N LYS A 42 6.35 8.56 9.29
CA LYS A 42 6.41 9.79 10.08
C LYS A 42 5.40 9.66 11.21
N ASP A 43 5.88 9.72 12.43
CA ASP A 43 5.07 9.45 13.62
C ASP A 43 4.35 8.10 13.49
N ASP A 44 3.02 8.06 13.61
CA ASP A 44 2.21 6.85 13.42
C ASP A 44 1.77 6.62 11.97
N THR A 45 2.14 7.52 11.06
CA THR A 45 1.76 7.40 9.65
C THR A 45 2.77 6.56 8.89
N ILE A 46 2.32 5.42 8.38
CA ILE A 46 3.11 4.53 7.54
C ILE A 46 2.43 4.39 6.19
N PHE A 47 3.19 4.57 5.12
CA PHE A 47 2.71 4.27 3.77
C PHE A 47 3.82 3.71 2.89
N SER A 48 3.42 2.90 1.92
CA SER A 48 4.31 2.40 0.87
C SER A 48 4.08 3.18 -0.42
N VAL A 49 5.15 3.41 -1.18
CA VAL A 49 5.06 4.05 -2.49
C VAL A 49 5.50 3.06 -3.56
N LYS A 50 4.69 2.91 -4.60
CA LYS A 50 5.03 2.13 -5.79
C LYS A 50 4.74 2.94 -7.05
N ILE A 51 5.71 2.95 -8.00
CA ILE A 51 5.57 3.65 -9.26
C ILE A 51 5.27 2.67 -10.38
N PHE A 52 4.26 3.00 -11.18
CA PHE A 52 3.84 2.25 -12.36
C PHE A 52 3.97 3.12 -13.61
N ASN A 53 4.66 2.60 -14.62
CA ASN A 53 4.75 3.29 -15.90
C ASN A 53 3.38 3.35 -16.60
N ASN A 54 2.61 2.26 -16.53
CA ASN A 54 1.26 2.15 -17.10
C ASN A 54 0.33 1.46 -16.09
N ILE A 55 -0.72 2.17 -15.68
CA ILE A 55 -1.69 1.69 -14.69
C ILE A 55 -2.67 0.65 -15.24
N ASP A 56 -2.72 0.44 -16.56
CA ASP A 56 -3.56 -0.57 -17.20
C ASP A 56 -2.78 -1.88 -17.50
N ASN A 57 -1.47 -1.91 -17.17
CA ASN A 57 -0.63 -3.10 -17.32
C ASN A 57 -0.03 -3.48 -15.96
N LEU A 58 -0.91 -3.90 -15.06
CA LEU A 58 -0.55 -4.30 -13.71
C LEU A 58 -0.27 -5.80 -13.66
N ASN A 59 0.72 -6.16 -12.87
CA ASN A 59 0.94 -7.57 -12.53
C ASN A 59 0.05 -7.92 -11.33
N PRO A 60 -0.87 -8.90 -11.46
CA PRO A 60 -1.80 -9.27 -10.38
C PRO A 60 -1.08 -9.65 -9.08
N ASP A 61 0.03 -10.38 -9.15
CA ASP A 61 0.79 -10.81 -7.97
C ASP A 61 1.37 -9.62 -7.22
N ILE A 62 1.92 -8.63 -7.94
CA ILE A 62 2.44 -7.41 -7.32
C ILE A 62 1.32 -6.63 -6.63
N ILE A 63 0.14 -6.54 -7.24
CA ILE A 63 -1.02 -5.88 -6.63
C ILE A 63 -1.49 -6.64 -5.38
N HIS A 64 -1.50 -7.96 -5.43
CA HIS A 64 -1.86 -8.80 -4.30
C HIS A 64 -0.87 -8.62 -3.14
N ASP A 65 0.44 -8.65 -3.42
CA ASP A 65 1.48 -8.42 -2.42
C ASP A 65 1.41 -7.00 -1.82
N ILE A 66 1.09 -5.97 -2.63
CA ILE A 66 0.85 -4.61 -2.14
C ILE A 66 -0.31 -4.58 -1.14
N LYS A 67 -1.44 -5.19 -1.49
CA LYS A 67 -2.63 -5.24 -0.62
C LYS A 67 -2.32 -5.98 0.68
N SER A 68 -1.71 -7.16 0.60
CA SER A 68 -1.38 -7.99 1.75
C SER A 68 -0.40 -7.32 2.70
N LEU A 69 0.70 -6.76 2.17
CA LEU A 69 1.66 -6.00 2.97
C LEU A 69 0.99 -4.82 3.68
N SER A 70 0.13 -4.11 2.96
CA SER A 70 -0.56 -2.95 3.51
C SER A 70 -1.50 -3.31 4.66
N LEU A 71 -2.20 -4.43 4.56
CA LEU A 71 -3.07 -4.93 5.63
C LEU A 71 -2.25 -5.40 6.84
N ILE A 72 -1.21 -6.20 6.61
CA ILE A 72 -0.33 -6.72 7.67
C ILE A 72 0.36 -5.59 8.45
N LEU A 73 0.85 -4.55 7.76
CA LEU A 73 1.50 -3.39 8.38
C LEU A 73 0.51 -2.33 8.85
N LYS A 74 -0.79 -2.46 8.55
CA LYS A 74 -1.77 -1.37 8.69
C LYS A 74 -1.33 -0.08 8.00
N SER A 75 -0.57 -0.22 6.93
CA SER A 75 -0.05 0.88 6.12
C SER A 75 -0.97 1.18 4.95
N LYS A 76 -0.76 2.31 4.28
CA LYS A 76 -1.53 2.72 3.11
C LYS A 76 -0.63 2.72 1.87
N PRO A 77 -1.00 2.01 0.78
CA PRO A 77 -0.26 2.06 -0.45
C PRO A 77 -0.57 3.37 -1.19
N ILE A 78 0.47 4.07 -1.60
CA ILE A 78 0.41 5.22 -2.51
C ILE A 78 0.94 4.77 -3.87
N LEU A 79 0.06 4.66 -4.85
CA LEU A 79 0.41 4.18 -6.17
C LEU A 79 0.54 5.35 -7.13
N ILE A 80 1.75 5.55 -7.65
CA ILE A 80 2.04 6.63 -8.58
C ILE A 80 2.05 6.09 -9.99
N GLY A 81 1.14 6.60 -10.83
CA GLY A 81 1.03 6.26 -12.24
C GLY A 81 1.59 7.37 -13.14
N ILE A 82 2.25 6.97 -14.24
CA ILE A 82 2.74 7.91 -15.26
C ILE A 82 1.72 8.07 -16.39
N LYS A 83 1.19 6.95 -16.88
CA LYS A 83 0.21 6.92 -17.98
C LYS A 83 -0.77 5.77 -17.81
N ASN A 84 -1.87 5.84 -18.55
CA ASN A 84 -2.76 4.72 -18.84
C ASN A 84 -2.47 4.19 -20.27
N ARG A 85 -3.34 3.35 -20.79
CA ARG A 85 -3.22 2.80 -22.15
C ARG A 85 -3.25 3.87 -23.24
N TYR A 86 -3.93 4.98 -22.99
CA TYR A 86 -4.25 5.97 -24.01
C TYR A 86 -3.43 7.26 -23.87
N GLN A 87 -3.18 7.72 -22.64
CA GLN A 87 -2.58 9.03 -22.39
C GLN A 87 -1.82 9.09 -21.06
N LYS A 88 -1.10 10.17 -20.85
CA LYS A 88 -0.55 10.51 -19.53
C LYS A 88 -1.68 10.76 -18.53
N LEU A 89 -1.45 10.41 -17.28
CA LEU A 89 -2.43 10.69 -16.22
C LEU A 89 -2.48 12.20 -15.93
N GLU A 90 -3.68 12.67 -15.65
CA GLU A 90 -3.94 14.07 -15.30
C GLU A 90 -3.65 14.34 -13.82
N ASN A 91 -3.15 15.53 -13.53
CA ASN A 91 -2.91 15.96 -12.17
C ASN A 91 -4.23 16.19 -11.42
N ASN A 92 -4.18 16.09 -10.10
CA ASN A 92 -5.34 16.25 -9.20
C ASN A 92 -6.49 15.27 -9.47
N THR A 93 -6.22 14.22 -10.24
CA THR A 93 -7.18 13.18 -10.61
C THR A 93 -6.75 11.84 -10.03
N ILE A 94 -7.72 11.11 -9.45
CA ILE A 94 -7.52 9.76 -8.91
C ILE A 94 -8.04 8.74 -9.93
N TYR A 95 -7.23 7.75 -10.24
CA TYR A 95 -7.56 6.63 -11.12
C TYR A 95 -7.68 5.38 -10.29
N ILE A 96 -8.77 4.62 -10.44
CA ILE A 96 -8.96 3.36 -9.72
C ILE A 96 -8.64 2.18 -10.63
N ARG A 97 -7.73 1.30 -10.21
CA ARG A 97 -7.46 -0.01 -10.80
C ARG A 97 -7.29 -1.04 -9.69
N GLU A 98 -7.87 -2.20 -9.86
CA GLU A 98 -7.81 -3.27 -8.86
C GLU A 98 -8.20 -2.79 -7.43
N ASP A 99 -9.22 -1.93 -7.34
CA ASP A 99 -9.69 -1.25 -6.11
C ASP A 99 -8.65 -0.35 -5.42
N LEU A 100 -7.51 -0.11 -6.03
CA LEU A 100 -6.45 0.76 -5.52
C LEU A 100 -6.42 2.12 -6.23
N PRO A 101 -6.15 3.22 -5.51
CA PRO A 101 -6.06 4.54 -6.08
C PRO A 101 -4.68 4.82 -6.67
N PHE A 102 -4.64 5.26 -7.92
CA PHE A 102 -3.44 5.74 -8.60
C PHE A 102 -3.51 7.25 -8.78
N ILE A 103 -2.40 7.92 -8.52
CA ILE A 103 -2.24 9.37 -8.66
C ILE A 103 -0.96 9.71 -9.42
N THR A 104 -0.84 10.95 -9.89
CA THR A 104 0.41 11.44 -10.47
C THR A 104 1.40 11.90 -9.37
N LEU A 105 2.67 12.08 -9.76
CA LEU A 105 3.68 12.66 -8.87
C LEU A 105 3.28 14.05 -8.35
N ASN A 106 2.72 14.89 -9.23
CA ASN A 106 2.25 16.23 -8.83
C ASN A 106 1.10 16.17 -7.83
N THR A 107 0.16 15.22 -8.02
CA THR A 107 -0.93 15.00 -7.06
C THR A 107 -0.37 14.50 -5.72
N PHE A 108 0.66 13.65 -5.74
CA PHE A 108 1.33 13.21 -4.52
C PHE A 108 2.02 14.37 -3.78
N GLU A 109 2.72 15.26 -4.51
CA GLU A 109 3.30 16.47 -3.94
C GLU A 109 2.24 17.37 -3.28
N ASN A 110 1.10 17.54 -3.95
CA ASN A 110 -0.04 18.26 -3.39
C ASN A 110 -0.57 17.60 -2.11
N LEU A 111 -0.68 16.26 -2.07
CA LEU A 111 -1.10 15.50 -0.88
C LEU A 111 -0.18 15.73 0.32
N ILE A 112 1.13 15.70 0.11
CA ILE A 112 2.13 15.98 1.16
C ILE A 112 1.97 17.41 1.71
N ASN A 113 1.58 18.34 0.84
CA ASN A 113 1.27 19.74 1.21
C ASN A 113 -0.19 19.92 1.68
N LYS A 114 -0.92 18.84 2.02
CA LYS A 114 -2.31 18.83 2.49
C LYS A 114 -3.34 19.40 1.49
N LYS A 115 -2.98 19.40 0.20
CA LYS A 115 -3.89 19.75 -0.90
C LYS A 115 -4.44 18.46 -1.51
N TYR A 116 -5.69 18.16 -1.21
CA TYR A 116 -6.31 16.89 -1.60
C TYR A 116 -7.00 16.98 -2.96
N PRO A 117 -6.87 15.96 -3.82
CA PRO A 117 -7.62 15.87 -5.07
C PRO A 117 -9.11 15.67 -4.81
N TYR A 118 -9.94 16.10 -5.75
CA TYR A 118 -11.40 15.94 -5.70
C TYR A 118 -11.98 15.32 -6.98
N ILE A 119 -11.16 15.03 -7.99
CA ILE A 119 -11.56 14.42 -9.26
C ILE A 119 -11.30 12.92 -9.22
N LEU A 120 -12.31 12.12 -9.53
CA LEU A 120 -12.21 10.68 -9.71
C LEU A 120 -12.43 10.31 -11.18
N ALA A 121 -11.44 9.70 -11.81
CA ALA A 121 -11.58 9.22 -13.20
C ALA A 121 -12.52 8.02 -13.27
N ARG A 122 -13.59 8.14 -14.07
CA ARG A 122 -14.55 7.07 -14.36
C ARG A 122 -14.80 6.98 -15.85
N ARG A 123 -14.57 5.78 -16.46
CA ARG A 123 -14.92 5.46 -17.86
C ARG A 123 -14.60 6.61 -18.83
N GLY A 124 -13.38 7.16 -18.76
CA GLY A 124 -12.92 8.23 -19.64
C GLY A 124 -13.40 9.65 -19.29
N ARG A 125 -14.05 9.84 -18.15
CA ARG A 125 -14.48 11.15 -17.64
C ARG A 125 -14.05 11.34 -16.20
N GLY A 126 -13.64 12.56 -15.84
CA GLY A 126 -13.53 12.98 -14.46
C GLY A 126 -14.91 13.20 -13.85
N VAL A 127 -15.15 12.69 -12.66
CA VAL A 127 -16.36 12.98 -11.86
C VAL A 127 -15.94 13.59 -10.52
N VAL A 128 -16.75 14.50 -10.03
CA VAL A 128 -16.49 15.23 -8.80
C VAL A 128 -17.56 14.92 -7.77
N PHE A 129 -17.19 14.78 -6.52
CA PHE A 129 -18.12 14.62 -5.41
C PHE A 129 -18.41 15.98 -4.79
N LEU A 130 -19.67 16.32 -4.70
CA LEU A 130 -20.12 17.60 -4.15
C LEU A 130 -20.47 17.48 -2.66
N ASN A 131 -20.28 18.59 -1.96
CA ASN A 131 -20.99 18.90 -0.74
C ASN A 131 -22.26 19.65 -1.14
N GLY A 132 -23.35 18.93 -1.33
CA GLY A 132 -24.58 19.48 -1.87
C GLY A 132 -25.21 20.56 -0.97
N SER A 133 -25.11 20.39 0.34
CA SER A 133 -25.59 21.39 1.32
C SER A 133 -24.81 22.70 1.19
N LEU A 134 -23.48 22.63 1.09
CA LEU A 134 -22.64 23.82 0.90
C LEU A 134 -22.89 24.45 -0.47
N MET A 135 -23.05 23.65 -1.52
CA MET A 135 -23.39 24.13 -2.86
C MET A 135 -24.68 24.96 -2.84
N LYS A 136 -25.71 24.48 -2.12
CA LYS A 136 -26.97 25.22 -1.95
C LYS A 136 -26.75 26.55 -1.22
N ILE A 137 -26.02 26.54 -0.11
CA ILE A 137 -25.71 27.76 0.66
C ILE A 137 -24.95 28.78 -0.21
N LEU A 138 -23.92 28.35 -0.93
CA LEU A 138 -23.15 29.24 -1.79
C LEU A 138 -24.00 29.81 -2.94
N ARG A 139 -24.81 28.99 -3.59
CA ARG A 139 -25.77 29.45 -4.61
C ARG A 139 -26.68 30.55 -4.07
N GLU A 140 -27.27 30.34 -2.88
CA GLU A 140 -28.16 31.32 -2.22
C GLU A 140 -27.39 32.58 -1.81
N LYS A 141 -26.16 32.48 -1.34
CA LYS A 141 -25.27 33.59 -1.03
C LYS A 141 -24.99 34.46 -2.26
N HIS A 142 -24.83 33.86 -3.43
CA HIS A 142 -24.67 34.53 -4.72
C HIS A 142 -26.02 35.00 -5.32
N SER A 143 -27.11 34.90 -4.55
CA SER A 143 -28.48 35.29 -4.95
C SER A 143 -28.98 34.58 -6.22
N LEU A 144 -28.49 33.37 -6.49
CA LEU A 144 -28.85 32.58 -7.66
C LEU A 144 -30.02 31.62 -7.37
N THR A 145 -31.02 31.60 -8.22
CA THR A 145 -32.04 30.53 -8.23
C THR A 145 -31.43 29.25 -8.86
N ARG A 146 -32.07 28.12 -8.62
CA ARG A 146 -31.69 26.87 -9.32
C ARG A 146 -31.81 27.00 -10.83
N LYS A 147 -32.76 27.82 -11.33
CA LYS A 147 -32.93 28.07 -12.75
C LYS A 147 -31.74 28.83 -13.33
N GLU A 148 -31.36 29.94 -12.75
CA GLU A 148 -30.20 30.74 -13.19
C GLU A 148 -28.90 29.97 -13.14
N LEU A 149 -28.66 29.21 -12.06
CA LEU A 149 -27.47 28.35 -11.99
C LEU A 149 -27.50 27.27 -13.05
N SER A 150 -28.66 26.67 -13.35
CA SER A 150 -28.79 25.65 -14.40
C SER A 150 -28.48 26.20 -15.79
N GLU A 151 -28.92 27.41 -16.08
CA GLU A 151 -28.63 28.11 -17.35
C GLU A 151 -27.14 28.40 -17.50
N GLN A 152 -26.48 28.92 -16.45
CA GLN A 152 -25.04 29.18 -16.46
C GLN A 152 -24.21 27.92 -16.65
N LEU A 153 -24.59 26.82 -15.99
CA LEU A 153 -23.90 25.54 -16.11
C LEU A 153 -24.19 24.81 -17.43
N GLY A 154 -25.27 25.15 -18.13
CA GLY A 154 -25.76 24.42 -19.31
C GLY A 154 -26.34 23.04 -18.97
N VAL A 155 -27.04 22.93 -17.83
CA VAL A 155 -27.70 21.71 -17.37
C VAL A 155 -29.19 21.98 -17.06
N THR A 156 -29.96 20.95 -16.70
CA THR A 156 -31.36 21.14 -16.30
C THR A 156 -31.49 21.58 -14.82
N ILE A 157 -32.59 22.24 -14.46
CA ILE A 157 -32.94 22.59 -13.07
C ILE A 157 -32.95 21.32 -12.19
N ARG A 158 -33.44 20.20 -12.74
CA ARG A 158 -33.46 18.89 -12.07
C ARG A 158 -32.05 18.39 -11.78
N THR A 159 -31.11 18.64 -12.68
CA THR A 159 -29.69 18.30 -12.49
C THR A 159 -29.07 19.11 -11.35
N VAL A 160 -29.35 20.40 -11.27
CA VAL A 160 -28.88 21.24 -10.14
C VAL A 160 -29.46 20.74 -8.81
N SER A 161 -30.76 20.41 -8.78
CA SER A 161 -31.36 19.80 -7.60
C SER A 161 -30.72 18.47 -7.24
N ALA A 162 -30.37 17.65 -8.23
CA ALA A 162 -29.68 16.38 -8.01
C ALA A 162 -28.24 16.56 -7.50
N TYR A 163 -27.56 17.64 -7.86
CA TYR A 163 -26.25 18.02 -7.32
C TYR A 163 -26.36 18.46 -5.87
N GLU A 164 -27.34 19.31 -5.52
CA GLU A 164 -27.58 19.74 -4.15
C GLU A 164 -27.98 18.57 -3.23
N ASN A 165 -28.67 17.57 -3.74
CA ASN A 165 -29.05 16.35 -3.01
C ASN A 165 -27.99 15.22 -3.12
N GLU A 166 -26.85 15.47 -3.76
CA GLU A 166 -25.74 14.52 -3.97
C GLU A 166 -26.13 13.22 -4.70
N SER A 167 -27.32 13.19 -5.35
CA SER A 167 -27.78 12.03 -6.10
C SER A 167 -27.14 11.91 -7.50
N MET A 168 -26.55 13.01 -8.00
CA MET A 168 -25.74 13.03 -9.23
C MET A 168 -24.39 13.67 -8.96
N ARG A 169 -23.45 13.38 -9.82
CA ARG A 169 -22.08 13.90 -9.76
C ARG A 169 -21.79 14.68 -11.04
N PRO A 170 -21.30 15.93 -10.95
CA PRO A 170 -20.90 16.69 -12.11
C PRO A 170 -19.67 16.07 -12.79
N SER A 171 -19.57 16.28 -14.08
CA SER A 171 -18.31 16.07 -14.81
C SER A 171 -17.31 17.15 -14.40
N GLU A 172 -16.03 16.89 -14.68
CA GLU A 172 -14.95 17.84 -14.44
C GLU A 172 -15.26 19.23 -15.04
N LYS A 173 -15.70 19.29 -16.31
CA LYS A 173 -16.08 20.55 -16.98
C LYS A 173 -17.19 21.32 -16.26
N ILE A 174 -18.16 20.62 -15.69
CA ILE A 174 -19.26 21.25 -14.93
C ILE A 174 -18.72 21.69 -13.55
N ALA A 175 -17.82 20.94 -12.95
CA ALA A 175 -17.17 21.30 -11.69
C ALA A 175 -16.32 22.58 -11.84
N GLU A 176 -15.57 22.71 -12.93
CA GLU A 176 -14.81 23.94 -13.26
C GLU A 176 -15.75 25.16 -13.31
N LYS A 177 -16.85 25.08 -14.06
CA LYS A 177 -17.85 26.13 -14.11
C LYS A 177 -18.49 26.42 -12.74
N LEU A 178 -18.78 25.36 -11.94
CA LEU A 178 -19.27 25.55 -10.58
C LEU A 178 -18.28 26.32 -9.70
N LEU A 179 -16.98 26.04 -9.83
CA LEU A 179 -15.94 26.74 -9.12
C LEU A 179 -15.86 28.23 -9.52
N GLU A 180 -15.96 28.51 -10.80
CA GLU A 180 -16.00 29.89 -11.34
C GLU A 180 -17.19 30.68 -10.82
N ILE A 181 -18.38 30.04 -10.73
CA ILE A 181 -19.62 30.70 -10.32
C ILE A 181 -19.70 30.86 -8.79
N LEU A 182 -19.33 29.82 -8.04
CA LEU A 182 -19.47 29.80 -6.59
C LEU A 182 -18.25 30.30 -5.83
N GLU A 183 -17.11 30.46 -6.51
CA GLU A 183 -15.82 31.00 -6.00
C GLU A 183 -15.28 30.29 -4.75
N ASP A 184 -15.75 29.05 -4.47
CA ASP A 184 -15.36 28.29 -3.29
C ASP A 184 -15.10 26.82 -3.65
N SER A 185 -13.85 26.38 -3.48
CA SER A 185 -13.43 25.00 -3.76
C SER A 185 -13.92 24.00 -2.72
N ASP A 186 -14.39 24.43 -1.55
CA ASP A 186 -14.87 23.53 -0.49
C ASP A 186 -16.24 22.92 -0.81
N VAL A 187 -16.88 23.43 -1.88
CA VAL A 187 -18.05 22.78 -2.51
C VAL A 187 -17.71 21.36 -3.00
N PHE A 188 -16.45 21.06 -3.24
CA PHE A 188 -16.00 19.73 -3.65
C PHE A 188 -15.53 18.91 -2.46
N LYS A 189 -16.01 17.68 -2.35
CA LYS A 189 -15.51 16.72 -1.35
C LYS A 189 -14.10 16.30 -1.71
N LYS A 190 -13.16 16.68 -0.88
CA LYS A 190 -11.75 16.31 -1.00
C LYS A 190 -11.58 14.82 -0.73
N ILE A 191 -10.77 14.15 -1.52
CA ILE A 191 -10.50 12.72 -1.38
C ILE A 191 -9.12 12.52 -0.77
N ASN A 192 -9.08 12.02 0.46
CA ASN A 192 -7.82 11.67 1.10
C ASN A 192 -7.37 10.27 0.67
N VAL A 193 -6.49 10.21 -0.31
CA VAL A 193 -5.94 8.95 -0.84
C VAL A 193 -5.17 8.17 0.24
N ILE A 194 -4.54 8.85 1.20
CA ILE A 194 -3.82 8.21 2.32
C ILE A 194 -4.79 7.44 3.23
N GLN A 195 -6.06 7.82 3.27
CA GLN A 195 -7.10 7.14 4.04
C GLN A 195 -7.96 6.20 3.18
N TRP A 196 -7.55 5.90 1.94
CA TRP A 196 -8.30 5.03 1.06
C TRP A 196 -8.51 3.66 1.70
N PRO A 197 -9.76 3.16 1.78
CA PRO A 197 -10.02 1.85 2.35
C PRO A 197 -9.48 0.76 1.43
N ILE A 198 -8.63 -0.09 1.96
CA ILE A 198 -8.23 -1.33 1.29
C ILE A 198 -9.28 -2.36 1.70
N LYS A 199 -10.01 -2.90 0.73
CA LYS A 199 -10.96 -3.97 1.00
C LYS A 199 -10.19 -5.20 1.44
N GLU A 200 -10.54 -5.71 2.61
CA GLU A 200 -10.03 -6.99 3.12
C GLU A 200 -10.63 -8.12 2.29
N HIS A 201 -9.93 -8.51 1.24
CA HIS A 201 -10.16 -9.78 0.56
C HIS A 201 -9.19 -10.85 1.07
N PHE A 202 -8.93 -10.89 2.37
CA PHE A 202 -8.44 -12.10 3.03
C PHE A 202 -9.63 -13.04 3.24
N GLU A 203 -10.41 -13.26 2.19
CA GLU A 203 -11.30 -14.41 2.19
C GLU A 203 -10.42 -15.66 2.22
N LYS A 204 -10.84 -16.60 3.04
CA LYS A 204 -10.28 -17.89 3.40
C LYS A 204 -9.80 -18.81 2.27
N ASN A 205 -9.64 -18.30 1.06
CA ASN A 205 -9.30 -18.99 -0.17
C ASN A 205 -8.26 -18.26 -1.02
N VAL A 206 -7.24 -17.66 -0.41
CA VAL A 206 -6.00 -17.54 -1.16
C VAL A 206 -5.34 -18.90 -1.11
N ASN A 207 -5.90 -19.84 -1.87
CA ASN A 207 -5.13 -20.97 -2.35
C ASN A 207 -4.00 -20.37 -3.15
N PHE A 208 -2.87 -20.06 -2.47
CA PHE A 208 -1.62 -20.06 -3.15
C PHE A 208 -1.60 -21.41 -3.87
N GLU A 209 -1.62 -21.37 -5.19
CA GLU A 209 -1.36 -22.60 -5.92
C GLU A 209 -0.06 -23.13 -5.32
N GLU A 210 -0.11 -24.27 -4.63
CA GLU A 210 1.02 -24.97 -3.98
C GLU A 210 2.24 -25.10 -4.90
N LYS A 211 2.04 -24.83 -6.19
CA LYS A 211 3.04 -24.89 -7.26
C LYS A 211 4.19 -23.88 -7.17
N GLU A 212 4.11 -22.85 -6.33
CA GLU A 212 5.19 -21.83 -6.24
C GLU A 212 6.11 -21.99 -5.01
N LEU A 213 5.75 -22.80 -4.02
CA LEU A 213 6.61 -23.09 -2.87
C LEU A 213 7.53 -24.27 -3.15
N SER A 214 8.78 -24.19 -2.67
CA SER A 214 9.65 -25.39 -2.64
C SER A 214 9.14 -26.35 -1.56
N ASP A 215 9.56 -27.64 -1.64
CA ASP A 215 9.18 -28.65 -0.63
C ASP A 215 9.53 -28.17 0.79
N PHE A 216 10.65 -27.50 0.96
CA PHE A 216 11.05 -26.91 2.24
C PHE A 216 10.13 -25.76 2.68
N GLU A 217 9.76 -24.87 1.76
CA GLU A 217 8.85 -23.75 2.05
C GLU A 217 7.44 -24.26 2.39
N ALA A 218 6.95 -25.27 1.65
CA ALA A 218 5.68 -25.93 1.94
C ALA A 218 5.69 -26.63 3.30
N HIS A 219 6.79 -27.30 3.66
CA HIS A 219 6.94 -27.91 4.98
C HIS A 219 6.89 -26.86 6.11
N VAL A 220 7.59 -25.72 5.96
CA VAL A 220 7.51 -24.60 6.91
C VAL A 220 6.08 -24.06 7.02
N GLN A 221 5.37 -23.95 5.90
CA GLN A 221 3.98 -23.49 5.89
C GLN A 221 3.08 -24.44 6.67
N ASN A 222 3.22 -25.76 6.48
CA ASN A 222 2.43 -26.74 7.20
C ASN A 222 2.64 -26.65 8.70
N ILE A 223 3.89 -26.56 9.17
CA ILE A 223 4.19 -26.39 10.61
C ILE A 223 3.53 -25.12 11.15
N ILE A 224 3.65 -23.98 10.47
CA ILE A 224 3.03 -22.72 10.90
C ILE A 224 1.50 -22.87 11.01
N ASN A 225 0.88 -23.56 10.05
CA ASN A 225 -0.57 -23.80 10.06
C ASN A 225 -0.96 -24.75 11.20
N ASP A 226 -0.18 -25.82 11.46
CA ASP A 226 -0.43 -26.79 12.52
C ASP A 226 -0.35 -26.12 13.91
N ILE A 227 0.55 -25.16 14.10
CA ILE A 227 0.65 -24.32 15.31
C ILE A 227 -0.58 -23.39 15.47
N GLY A 228 -1.42 -23.23 14.44
CA GLY A 228 -2.59 -22.35 14.47
C GLY A 228 -2.32 -20.88 14.12
N ILE A 229 -1.12 -20.57 13.63
CA ILE A 229 -0.70 -19.23 13.22
C ILE A 229 -0.91 -19.09 11.71
N SER A 230 -1.16 -17.87 11.25
CA SER A 230 -1.30 -17.57 9.82
C SER A 230 0.00 -17.03 9.22
N SER A 231 0.22 -17.37 7.96
CA SER A 231 1.34 -16.84 7.19
C SER A 231 0.91 -16.33 5.82
N TYR A 232 1.62 -15.31 5.34
CA TYR A 232 1.49 -14.81 3.98
C TYR A 232 2.82 -14.93 3.25
N TRP A 233 2.83 -15.65 2.15
CA TRP A 233 4.01 -15.90 1.33
C TRP A 233 4.07 -14.94 0.15
N TYR A 234 5.14 -14.17 0.07
CA TYR A 234 5.34 -13.21 -1.01
C TYR A 234 5.88 -13.88 -2.27
N LYS A 235 5.42 -13.43 -3.42
CA LYS A 235 5.96 -13.91 -4.69
C LYS A 235 7.46 -13.70 -4.75
N LYS A 236 8.16 -14.64 -5.34
CA LYS A 236 9.63 -14.58 -5.48
C LYS A 236 10.07 -13.28 -6.15
N GLY A 237 10.84 -12.47 -5.44
CA GLY A 237 11.37 -11.20 -5.91
C GLY A 237 10.46 -9.99 -5.72
N SER A 238 9.25 -10.15 -5.16
CA SER A 238 8.37 -9.03 -4.82
C SER A 238 8.71 -8.38 -3.48
N MET A 239 9.38 -9.13 -2.59
CA MET A 239 9.85 -8.65 -1.30
C MET A 239 11.29 -9.10 -1.02
N PRO A 240 12.04 -8.37 -0.18
CA PRO A 240 13.37 -8.78 0.25
C PRO A 240 13.35 -9.95 1.24
N PHE A 241 12.19 -10.31 1.76
CA PHE A 241 11.95 -11.46 2.63
C PHE A 241 10.85 -12.36 2.02
N LYS A 242 10.64 -13.55 2.59
CA LYS A 242 9.79 -14.58 1.98
C LYS A 242 8.37 -14.57 2.49
N LEU A 243 8.18 -14.37 3.79
CA LEU A 243 6.86 -14.44 4.39
C LEU A 243 6.68 -13.44 5.53
N SER A 244 5.43 -13.16 5.81
CA SER A 244 4.97 -12.53 7.04
C SER A 244 4.15 -13.54 7.83
N ILE A 245 4.40 -13.60 9.14
CA ILE A 245 3.70 -14.47 10.07
C ILE A 245 2.85 -13.57 10.97
N TYR A 246 1.60 -13.92 11.18
CA TYR A 246 0.66 -13.13 11.97
C TYR A 246 -0.32 -14.02 12.73
N SER A 247 -0.75 -13.58 13.91
CA SER A 247 -1.75 -14.29 14.70
C SER A 247 -3.15 -13.94 14.26
N ASN A 248 -4.03 -14.94 14.24
CA ASN A 248 -5.47 -14.77 14.03
C ASN A 248 -6.20 -14.38 15.33
N PHE A 249 -5.53 -14.55 16.48
CA PHE A 249 -6.11 -14.28 17.77
C PHE A 249 -5.89 -12.81 18.17
N SER A 250 -6.99 -12.13 18.50
CA SER A 250 -7.00 -10.72 18.92
C SER A 250 -6.54 -10.52 20.36
N SER A 251 -5.75 -11.42 20.93
CA SER A 251 -5.27 -11.28 22.32
C SER A 251 -4.44 -9.98 22.44
N LEU A 252 -4.84 -9.12 23.38
CA LEU A 252 -4.24 -7.81 23.60
C LEU A 252 -2.74 -7.87 23.87
N ASN A 253 -2.25 -8.99 24.41
CA ASN A 253 -0.86 -9.18 24.79
C ASN A 253 0.10 -9.51 23.64
N LEU A 254 -0.40 -9.91 22.46
CA LEU A 254 0.41 -10.34 21.33
C LEU A 254 0.53 -9.29 20.21
N LYS A 255 -0.14 -8.14 20.32
CA LYS A 255 -0.11 -7.08 19.32
C LYS A 255 1.28 -6.54 19.04
N ASP A 256 2.16 -6.54 20.03
CA ASP A 256 3.53 -6.04 19.90
C ASP A 256 4.49 -7.11 19.36
N PHE A 257 4.09 -8.39 19.42
CA PHE A 257 4.88 -9.49 18.88
C PHE A 257 4.71 -9.63 17.37
N TYR A 258 3.50 -9.51 16.86
CA TYR A 258 3.16 -9.65 15.45
C TYR A 258 2.97 -8.30 14.74
N PRO A 259 3.12 -8.25 13.41
CA PRO A 259 3.59 -9.31 12.52
C PRO A 259 5.10 -9.55 12.62
N LEU A 260 5.51 -10.78 12.34
CA LEU A 260 6.90 -11.16 12.14
C LEU A 260 7.22 -11.21 10.64
N PHE A 261 8.40 -10.80 10.25
CA PHE A 261 8.86 -10.89 8.89
C PHE A 261 10.01 -11.87 8.78
N SER A 262 9.90 -12.86 7.90
CA SER A 262 10.86 -13.95 7.85
C SER A 262 11.58 -14.08 6.53
N GLY A 263 12.91 -14.22 6.62
CA GLY A 263 13.72 -14.80 5.58
C GLY A 263 13.73 -16.32 5.71
N ILE A 264 13.88 -17.03 4.58
CA ILE A 264 14.01 -18.49 4.57
C ILE A 264 15.29 -18.87 3.81
N SER A 265 16.03 -19.84 4.33
CA SER A 265 17.17 -20.41 3.65
C SER A 265 17.19 -21.92 3.74
N GLU A 266 17.02 -22.58 2.57
CA GLU A 266 17.05 -24.03 2.41
C GLU A 266 18.48 -24.56 2.18
N LYS A 267 19.35 -23.77 1.52
CA LYS A 267 20.71 -24.17 1.10
C LYS A 267 21.73 -23.12 1.51
N GLN A 268 22.95 -23.59 1.85
CA GLN A 268 24.03 -22.71 2.33
C GLN A 268 24.36 -21.56 1.37
N ASN A 269 24.35 -21.80 0.06
CA ASN A 269 24.64 -20.80 -0.96
C ASN A 269 23.46 -19.88 -1.31
N LYS A 270 22.30 -20.08 -0.69
CA LYS A 270 21.11 -19.21 -0.85
C LYS A 270 21.03 -18.11 0.20
N PHE A 271 21.99 -18.03 1.12
CA PHE A 271 22.10 -16.88 2.01
C PHE A 271 22.33 -15.61 1.20
N ASN A 272 21.33 -14.75 1.19
CA ASN A 272 21.41 -13.49 0.48
C ASN A 272 21.59 -12.35 1.50
N GLU A 273 22.82 -11.84 1.59
CA GLU A 273 23.17 -10.75 2.50
C GLU A 273 22.32 -9.49 2.26
N TYR A 274 21.95 -9.21 1.01
CA TYR A 274 21.09 -8.08 0.68
C TYR A 274 19.69 -8.26 1.24
N SER A 275 19.09 -9.45 1.08
CA SER A 275 17.76 -9.74 1.63
C SER A 275 17.74 -9.59 3.16
N PHE A 276 18.82 -10.04 3.80
CA PHE A 276 18.97 -9.91 5.24
C PHE A 276 19.11 -8.45 5.69
N LYS A 277 19.96 -7.66 5.04
CA LYS A 277 20.09 -6.23 5.30
C LYS A 277 18.76 -5.50 5.11
N CYS A 278 18.04 -5.84 4.05
CA CYS A 278 16.70 -5.28 3.81
C CYS A 278 15.72 -5.66 4.91
N LEU A 279 15.69 -6.93 5.32
CA LEU A 279 14.81 -7.40 6.40
C LEU A 279 15.10 -6.63 7.69
N ARG A 280 16.36 -6.48 8.05
CA ARG A 280 16.78 -5.74 9.24
C ARG A 280 16.36 -4.26 9.19
N MET A 281 16.66 -3.58 8.09
CA MET A 281 16.29 -2.17 7.93
C MET A 281 14.78 -1.99 7.97
N PHE A 282 14.04 -2.88 7.32
CA PHE A 282 12.58 -2.90 7.32
C PHE A 282 12.03 -3.06 8.74
N THR A 283 12.48 -4.06 9.47
CA THR A 283 11.99 -4.32 10.83
C THR A 283 12.38 -3.21 11.81
N LYS A 284 13.57 -2.60 11.67
CA LYS A 284 13.98 -1.44 12.45
C LYS A 284 13.08 -0.23 12.19
N LEU A 285 12.80 0.09 10.92
CA LEU A 285 11.95 1.22 10.54
C LEU A 285 10.53 1.09 11.09
N PHE A 286 9.96 -0.12 10.99
CA PHE A 286 8.60 -0.38 11.44
C PHE A 286 8.49 -0.84 12.88
N GLN A 287 9.62 -0.95 13.60
CA GLN A 287 9.67 -1.48 14.97
C GLN A 287 8.97 -2.85 15.07
N LYS A 288 9.20 -3.69 14.06
CA LYS A 288 8.65 -5.04 13.98
C LYS A 288 9.74 -6.07 14.19
N ARG A 289 9.34 -7.28 14.57
CA ARG A 289 10.26 -8.39 14.76
C ARG A 289 10.55 -9.08 13.44
N SER A 290 11.71 -9.69 13.36
CA SER A 290 12.11 -10.54 12.24
C SER A 290 12.67 -11.84 12.73
N LEU A 291 12.59 -12.87 11.92
CA LEU A 291 13.27 -14.13 12.15
C LEU A 291 13.87 -14.68 10.85
N LEU A 292 14.78 -15.61 10.98
CA LEU A 292 15.35 -16.35 9.86
C LEU A 292 15.11 -17.83 10.10
N ILE A 293 14.32 -18.47 9.22
CA ILE A 293 14.08 -19.91 9.27
C ILE A 293 15.09 -20.61 8.35
N VAL A 294 15.82 -21.57 8.87
CA VAL A 294 16.89 -22.24 8.15
C VAL A 294 16.78 -23.77 8.26
N ASN A 295 17.23 -24.45 7.21
CA ASN A 295 17.37 -25.90 7.23
C ASN A 295 18.44 -26.33 8.26
N ASN A 296 18.31 -27.52 8.83
CA ASN A 296 19.17 -28.05 9.89
C ASN A 296 20.66 -28.03 9.55
N ASN A 297 20.99 -28.31 8.30
CA ASN A 297 22.37 -28.44 7.84
C ASN A 297 23.04 -27.10 7.49
N ILE A 298 22.34 -25.97 7.69
CA ILE A 298 22.87 -24.65 7.35
C ILE A 298 23.71 -24.11 8.50
N GLN A 299 24.96 -23.74 8.18
CA GLN A 299 25.81 -22.94 9.06
C GLN A 299 25.53 -21.46 8.80
N VAL A 300 24.97 -20.80 9.79
CA VAL A 300 24.64 -19.37 9.68
C VAL A 300 25.93 -18.57 9.86
N PRO A 301 26.30 -17.72 8.89
CA PRO A 301 27.48 -16.86 8.99
C PRO A 301 27.43 -15.96 10.24
N GLU A 302 28.59 -15.73 10.84
CA GLU A 302 28.69 -14.96 12.10
C GLU A 302 28.13 -13.53 12.02
N ILE A 303 28.24 -12.93 10.83
CA ILE A 303 27.68 -11.60 10.58
C ILE A 303 26.18 -11.52 10.85
N PHE A 304 25.44 -12.61 10.60
CA PHE A 304 23.99 -12.65 10.84
C PHE A 304 23.65 -12.83 12.33
N ARG A 305 24.52 -13.55 13.07
CA ARG A 305 24.36 -13.73 14.52
C ARG A 305 24.59 -12.43 15.29
N ARG A 306 25.51 -11.59 14.82
CA ARG A 306 25.82 -10.28 15.44
C ARG A 306 24.65 -9.29 15.35
N GLU A 307 23.75 -9.50 14.40
CA GLU A 307 22.64 -8.59 14.14
C GLU A 307 21.40 -8.84 15.02
N LYS A 308 21.47 -9.83 15.94
CA LYS A 308 20.40 -10.16 16.90
C LYS A 308 19.05 -10.47 16.24
N ILE A 309 19.05 -11.01 15.03
CA ILE A 309 17.83 -11.57 14.42
C ILE A 309 17.74 -13.04 14.86
N PRO A 310 16.65 -13.46 15.48
CA PRO A 310 16.42 -14.85 15.85
C PRO A 310 16.61 -15.80 14.65
N ILE A 311 17.33 -16.89 14.87
CA ILE A 311 17.62 -17.89 13.84
C ILE A 311 17.07 -19.22 14.27
N VAL A 312 15.97 -19.62 13.66
CA VAL A 312 15.26 -20.84 14.00
C VAL A 312 15.59 -21.94 12.99
N LYS A 313 16.15 -23.04 13.45
CA LYS A 313 16.32 -24.26 12.64
C LYS A 313 15.00 -24.98 12.52
N ILE A 314 14.74 -25.56 11.34
CA ILE A 314 13.48 -26.29 11.10
C ILE A 314 13.20 -27.37 12.13
N LYS A 315 14.22 -28.11 12.58
CA LYS A 315 14.08 -29.14 13.63
C LYS A 315 13.56 -28.59 14.97
N ASN A 316 13.86 -27.32 15.29
CA ASN A 316 13.34 -26.70 16.50
C ASN A 316 11.89 -26.25 16.29
N LEU A 317 11.57 -25.76 15.08
CA LEU A 317 10.21 -25.37 14.71
C LEU A 317 9.24 -26.59 14.66
N GLU A 318 9.73 -27.76 14.24
CA GLU A 318 8.98 -29.04 14.25
C GLU A 318 8.58 -29.56 15.64
N ARG A 319 9.13 -28.99 16.71
CA ARG A 319 8.85 -29.38 18.09
C ARG A 319 7.85 -28.48 18.80
N VAL A 320 7.39 -27.48 18.09
CA VAL A 320 6.47 -26.47 18.62
C VAL A 320 5.05 -26.93 18.31
N ASP A 321 4.24 -27.06 19.33
CA ASP A 321 2.87 -27.56 19.21
C ASP A 321 1.82 -26.43 19.16
N ASP A 322 2.16 -25.24 19.70
CA ASP A 322 1.24 -24.11 19.76
C ASP A 322 1.92 -22.73 19.59
N GLU A 323 1.11 -21.66 19.61
CA GLU A 323 1.57 -20.28 19.43
C GLU A 323 2.44 -19.80 20.61
N GLU A 324 2.20 -20.26 21.85
CA GLU A 324 2.95 -19.82 23.02
C GLU A 324 4.38 -20.38 22.97
N GLU A 325 4.54 -21.65 22.67
CA GLU A 325 5.84 -22.29 22.45
C GLU A 325 6.60 -21.67 21.25
N PHE A 326 5.88 -21.28 20.20
CA PHE A 326 6.48 -20.57 19.07
C PHE A 326 7.07 -19.23 19.49
N ILE A 327 6.37 -18.48 20.33
CA ILE A 327 6.83 -17.19 20.84
C ILE A 327 8.08 -17.38 21.73
N GLU A 328 8.06 -18.37 22.61
CA GLU A 328 9.19 -18.71 23.48
C GLU A 328 10.40 -19.11 22.64
N LEU A 329 10.25 -19.97 21.66
CA LEU A 329 11.34 -20.37 20.75
C LEU A 329 12.00 -19.16 20.07
N ILE A 330 11.21 -18.17 19.64
CA ILE A 330 11.76 -16.97 18.99
C ILE A 330 12.46 -16.05 19.99
N GLN A 331 11.99 -16.00 21.24
CA GLN A 331 12.60 -15.15 22.27
C GLN A 331 13.94 -15.72 22.77
N GLU A 332 14.10 -17.02 22.75
CA GLU A 332 15.33 -17.73 23.16
C GLU A 332 16.37 -17.84 22.04
N SER A 333 15.99 -17.60 20.77
CA SER A 333 16.85 -17.75 19.59
C SER A 333 17.59 -16.44 19.27
#